data_36e5340c35883c8372179d40067873bd
#
_entry.id   36e5340c35883c8372179d40067873bd
#
_cell.length_a   1.000
_cell.length_b   1.000
_cell.length_c   1.000
_cell.angle_alpha   90.00
_cell.angle_beta   90.00
_cell.angle_gamma   90.00
#
_symmetry.space_group_name_H-M   'P 1'
#
loop_
_entity.id
_entity.type
_entity.pdbx_description
1 polymer ?
#
loop_
_entity_poly.entity_id
_entity_poly.type
_entity_poly.pdbx_seq_one_letter_code
_entity_poly.pdbx_strand_id
1 'polypeptide(L)'
;MFKPIILTLFAFIGISTVSNAQSFAQEVGIIFGPVTLQSDYGERHDLETNVGNRGIGIGLVHFINFSANNNHETFFSEHVKIRSELSFTNTNLEHFGRYVEKNPPTLGVLRLRAMNGKSNILSLGAQGEFSFIKIHDFENNVGSFSPYISLGFLVSYYTTKVSSDLGPLGTIETTPVKYLVPSDGRQYGFSSENGIVLSATAGLGVHYKLTTMSDLMLECRFQSFSSDWVDGLNPNKDLFKENKANDWQVWLNVGYIHYLEF
;
A
#
# COMPACT_ATOMS: atom_id res chain seq x y z
N MET A 1 -18.31 12.87 -14.93
CA MET A 1 -16.95 13.32 -15.28
C MET A 1 -15.90 12.19 -15.36
N PHE A 2 -16.25 10.90 -15.27
CA PHE A 2 -15.31 9.74 -15.25
C PHE A 2 -15.13 9.04 -16.59
N LYS A 3 -15.94 9.33 -17.60
CA LYS A 3 -15.88 8.67 -18.93
C LYS A 3 -14.54 8.82 -19.68
N PRO A 4 -13.84 9.99 -19.70
CA PRO A 4 -12.59 10.11 -20.45
C PRO A 4 -11.41 9.36 -19.81
N ILE A 5 -11.37 9.22 -18.48
CA ILE A 5 -10.27 8.56 -17.76
C ILE A 5 -10.27 7.05 -18.03
N ILE A 6 -11.45 6.42 -18.04
CA ILE A 6 -11.60 4.99 -18.35
C ILE A 6 -11.20 4.71 -19.80
N LEU A 7 -11.56 5.59 -20.73
CA LEU A 7 -11.21 5.44 -22.16
C LEU A 7 -9.69 5.57 -22.37
N THR A 8 -9.02 6.47 -21.64
CA THR A 8 -7.57 6.65 -21.71
C THR A 8 -6.82 5.44 -21.10
N LEU A 9 -7.36 4.85 -20.04
CA LEU A 9 -6.79 3.63 -19.43
C LEU A 9 -6.88 2.43 -20.39
N PHE A 10 -8.03 2.26 -21.09
CA PHE A 10 -8.19 1.23 -22.12
C PHE A 10 -7.31 1.47 -23.36
N ALA A 11 -7.07 2.73 -23.74
CA ALA A 11 -6.16 3.07 -24.84
C ALA A 11 -4.70 2.71 -24.52
N PHE A 12 -4.28 2.84 -23.26
CA PHE A 12 -2.92 2.47 -22.82
C PHE A 12 -2.69 0.94 -22.85
N ILE A 13 -3.73 0.14 -22.57
CA ILE A 13 -3.67 -1.33 -22.67
C ILE A 13 -3.68 -1.78 -24.15
N GLY A 14 -4.32 -1.02 -25.02
CA GLY A 14 -4.44 -1.35 -26.46
C GLY A 14 -3.20 -1.02 -27.33
N ILE A 15 -2.28 -0.19 -26.85
CA ILE A 15 -1.08 0.21 -27.62
C ILE A 15 0.03 -0.85 -27.57
N SER A 16 -0.03 -1.80 -26.64
CA SER A 16 0.97 -2.87 -26.49
C SER A 16 0.84 -4.02 -27.50
N THR A 17 -0.14 -4.00 -28.42
CA THR A 17 -0.40 -5.14 -29.33
C THR A 17 0.23 -5.04 -30.72
N VAL A 18 1.07 -4.03 -30.98
CA VAL A 18 1.68 -3.87 -32.32
C VAL A 18 3.19 -3.71 -32.22
N SER A 19 3.90 -4.80 -31.94
CA SER A 19 5.32 -4.86 -32.25
C SER A 19 5.76 -6.28 -32.53
N ASN A 20 6.23 -6.50 -33.74
CA ASN A 20 6.86 -7.74 -34.16
C ASN A 20 8.15 -7.99 -33.40
N ALA A 21 8.40 -9.25 -33.03
CA ALA A 21 9.54 -9.71 -32.25
C ALA A 21 9.60 -9.16 -30.81
N GLN A 22 8.67 -9.60 -29.97
CA GLN A 22 8.73 -9.25 -28.56
C GLN A 22 9.91 -9.95 -27.87
N SER A 23 10.89 -9.16 -27.47
CA SER A 23 12.01 -9.58 -26.62
C SER A 23 11.63 -9.66 -25.15
N PHE A 24 10.33 -9.64 -24.80
CA PHE A 24 9.84 -9.53 -23.43
C PHE A 24 8.73 -10.56 -23.19
N ALA A 25 8.87 -11.34 -22.13
CA ALA A 25 7.77 -12.13 -21.61
C ALA A 25 6.90 -11.24 -20.71
N GLN A 26 5.60 -11.44 -20.75
CA GLN A 26 4.62 -10.67 -19.99
C GLN A 26 3.79 -11.59 -19.09
N GLU A 27 3.50 -11.10 -17.89
CA GLU A 27 2.72 -11.83 -16.91
C GLU A 27 1.68 -10.88 -16.31
N VAL A 28 0.50 -11.40 -16.01
CA VAL A 28 -0.57 -10.65 -15.35
C VAL A 28 -1.02 -11.40 -14.10
N GLY A 29 -1.45 -10.65 -13.09
CA GLY A 29 -1.88 -11.32 -11.86
C GLY A 29 -2.80 -10.47 -11.01
N ILE A 30 -3.35 -11.14 -10.00
CA ILE A 30 -4.17 -10.55 -8.96
C ILE A 30 -3.48 -10.81 -7.62
N ILE A 31 -3.38 -9.76 -6.80
CA ILE A 31 -2.86 -9.83 -5.44
C ILE A 31 -3.94 -9.43 -4.45
N PHE A 32 -3.97 -10.06 -3.28
CA PHE A 32 -4.89 -9.70 -2.20
C PHE A 32 -4.31 -10.10 -0.84
N GLY A 33 -4.80 -9.47 0.22
CA GLY A 33 -4.42 -9.85 1.57
C GLY A 33 -4.67 -8.79 2.62
N PRO A 34 -4.36 -9.08 3.89
CA PRO A 34 -4.50 -8.14 4.98
C PRO A 34 -3.48 -7.01 4.88
N VAL A 35 -3.92 -5.81 5.20
CA VAL A 35 -3.10 -4.60 5.30
C VAL A 35 -3.24 -4.00 6.69
N THR A 36 -2.17 -3.42 7.21
CA THR A 36 -2.19 -2.62 8.44
C THR A 36 -1.64 -1.24 8.13
N LEU A 37 -2.35 -0.19 8.57
CA LEU A 37 -1.91 1.19 8.42
C LEU A 37 -1.32 1.66 9.75
N GLN A 38 -0.05 2.02 9.72
CA GLN A 38 0.67 2.64 10.81
C GLN A 38 0.40 4.14 10.76
N SER A 39 -0.31 4.65 11.74
CA SER A 39 -0.91 5.97 11.73
C SER A 39 -0.93 6.61 13.12
N ASP A 40 -1.52 7.79 13.24
CA ASP A 40 -1.72 8.47 14.52
C ASP A 40 -2.80 7.84 15.40
N TYR A 41 -3.51 6.82 14.92
CA TYR A 41 -4.49 6.05 15.67
C TYR A 41 -3.87 4.99 16.60
N GLY A 42 -2.61 4.66 16.46
CA GLY A 42 -1.89 3.74 17.36
C GLY A 42 -0.82 4.43 18.18
N GLU A 43 -0.07 3.64 18.93
CA GLU A 43 1.18 4.11 19.53
C GLU A 43 2.32 3.84 18.55
N ARG A 44 3.00 4.90 18.08
CA ARG A 44 4.18 4.74 17.23
C ARG A 44 5.23 3.92 17.99
N HIS A 45 5.90 3.01 17.28
CA HIS A 45 6.88 2.05 17.81
C HIS A 45 6.29 0.88 18.62
N ASP A 46 4.98 0.76 18.72
CA ASP A 46 4.33 -0.40 19.30
C ASP A 46 3.58 -1.20 18.21
N LEU A 47 4.16 -2.32 17.83
CA LEU A 47 3.60 -3.16 16.76
C LEU A 47 2.22 -3.72 17.14
N GLU A 48 2.01 -4.06 18.41
CA GLU A 48 0.77 -4.66 18.89
C GLU A 48 -0.42 -3.70 18.71
N THR A 49 -0.23 -2.41 19.03
CA THR A 49 -1.26 -1.40 18.87
C THR A 49 -1.55 -1.08 17.40
N ASN A 50 -0.53 -1.18 16.54
CA ASN A 50 -0.67 -0.85 15.13
C ASN A 50 -1.28 -1.98 14.29
N VAL A 51 -1.05 -3.23 14.67
CA VAL A 51 -1.71 -4.39 14.04
C VAL A 51 -3.24 -4.37 14.26
N GLY A 52 -3.75 -3.60 15.24
CA GLY A 52 -5.17 -3.31 15.42
C GLY A 52 -5.81 -2.56 14.23
N ASN A 53 -5.07 -1.63 13.62
CA ASN A 53 -5.51 -0.81 12.48
C ASN A 53 -5.37 -1.58 11.16
N ARG A 54 -6.28 -2.52 10.94
CA ARG A 54 -6.23 -3.49 9.84
C ARG A 54 -7.35 -3.30 8.83
N GLY A 55 -7.05 -3.76 7.63
CA GLY A 55 -7.95 -3.73 6.50
C GLY A 55 -7.62 -4.83 5.50
N ILE A 56 -8.13 -4.64 4.30
CA ILE A 56 -7.94 -5.56 3.18
C ILE A 56 -7.43 -4.78 1.98
N GLY A 57 -6.48 -5.36 1.25
CA GLY A 57 -6.00 -4.87 -0.03
C GLY A 57 -6.28 -5.86 -1.15
N ILE A 58 -6.51 -5.33 -2.34
CA ILE A 58 -6.59 -6.06 -3.60
C ILE A 58 -5.85 -5.28 -4.67
N GLY A 59 -5.21 -5.96 -5.62
CA GLY A 59 -4.50 -5.29 -6.72
C GLY A 59 -4.42 -6.15 -7.97
N LEU A 60 -4.21 -5.46 -9.07
CA LEU A 60 -3.83 -6.03 -10.36
C LEU A 60 -2.37 -5.72 -10.61
N VAL A 61 -1.62 -6.70 -11.06
CA VAL A 61 -0.20 -6.59 -11.38
C VAL A 61 0.06 -7.05 -12.80
N HIS A 62 1.00 -6.37 -13.44
CA HIS A 62 1.49 -6.74 -14.76
C HIS A 62 3.02 -6.72 -14.70
N PHE A 63 3.64 -7.82 -15.06
CA PHE A 63 5.09 -7.96 -15.10
C PHE A 63 5.60 -7.95 -16.53
N ILE A 64 6.74 -7.32 -16.70
CA ILE A 64 7.56 -7.40 -17.90
C ILE A 64 8.89 -7.99 -17.46
N ASN A 65 9.28 -9.12 -18.03
CA ASN A 65 10.58 -9.70 -17.82
C ASN A 65 11.38 -9.73 -19.14
N PHE A 66 12.69 -9.64 -19.01
CA PHE A 66 13.62 -9.49 -20.12
C PHE A 66 14.35 -10.81 -20.45
N SER A 67 13.95 -11.93 -19.81
CA SER A 67 14.61 -13.24 -19.92
C SER A 67 14.37 -13.90 -21.30
N ALA A 68 13.32 -13.50 -22.03
CA ALA A 68 12.99 -14.07 -23.34
C ALA A 68 13.99 -13.71 -24.47
N ASN A 69 14.92 -12.78 -24.21
CA ASN A 69 15.88 -12.33 -25.22
C ASN A 69 17.13 -13.20 -25.21
N ASN A 70 17.12 -14.30 -25.96
CA ASN A 70 18.24 -15.27 -26.08
C ASN A 70 19.54 -14.67 -26.65
N ASN A 71 19.54 -13.45 -27.18
CA ASN A 71 20.73 -12.88 -27.82
C ASN A 71 21.63 -12.06 -26.86
N HIS A 72 21.15 -11.72 -25.67
CA HIS A 72 21.89 -10.93 -24.68
C HIS A 72 21.54 -11.38 -23.27
N GLU A 73 22.07 -12.51 -22.82
CA GLU A 73 22.04 -12.91 -21.42
C GLU A 73 22.87 -11.92 -20.60
N THR A 74 22.23 -10.96 -19.99
CA THR A 74 22.84 -10.03 -19.03
C THR A 74 22.34 -10.35 -17.63
N PHE A 75 23.14 -10.09 -16.63
CA PHE A 75 22.72 -10.26 -15.24
C PHE A 75 21.36 -9.57 -14.96
N PHE A 76 21.11 -8.41 -15.58
CA PHE A 76 19.85 -7.70 -15.42
C PHE A 76 18.68 -8.47 -16.02
N SER A 77 18.80 -8.98 -17.23
CA SER A 77 17.72 -9.73 -17.90
C SER A 77 17.42 -11.06 -17.22
N GLU A 78 18.40 -11.64 -16.54
CA GLU A 78 18.24 -12.91 -15.82
C GLU A 78 17.59 -12.78 -14.43
N HIS A 79 17.63 -11.57 -13.82
CA HIS A 79 17.25 -11.41 -12.42
C HIS A 79 16.20 -10.32 -12.17
N VAL A 80 15.91 -9.44 -13.13
CA VAL A 80 15.05 -8.29 -12.90
C VAL A 80 13.77 -8.37 -13.72
N LYS A 81 12.64 -8.19 -13.02
CA LYS A 81 11.31 -7.93 -13.61
C LYS A 81 10.87 -6.50 -13.29
N ILE A 82 10.09 -5.90 -14.16
CA ILE A 82 9.38 -4.66 -13.86
C ILE A 82 7.92 -5.00 -13.63
N ARG A 83 7.39 -4.61 -12.49
CA ARG A 83 5.99 -4.79 -12.09
C ARG A 83 5.26 -3.47 -12.15
N SER A 84 4.24 -3.36 -12.98
CA SER A 84 3.24 -2.30 -12.92
C SER A 84 2.08 -2.76 -12.03
N GLU A 85 1.52 -1.85 -11.24
CA GLU A 85 0.50 -2.20 -10.27
C GLU A 85 -0.61 -1.16 -10.21
N LEU A 86 -1.84 -1.63 -10.11
CA LEU A 86 -3.02 -0.89 -9.69
C LEU A 86 -3.61 -1.60 -8.49
N SER A 87 -3.60 -0.95 -7.32
CA SER A 87 -4.08 -1.57 -6.08
C SER A 87 -5.02 -0.65 -5.29
N PHE A 88 -5.87 -1.28 -4.50
CA PHE A 88 -6.80 -0.62 -3.60
C PHE A 88 -6.72 -1.23 -2.21
N THR A 89 -6.56 -0.39 -1.19
CA THR A 89 -6.61 -0.81 0.22
C THR A 89 -7.69 -0.05 0.97
N ASN A 90 -8.35 -0.73 1.90
CA ASN A 90 -9.36 -0.17 2.80
C ASN A 90 -9.01 -0.57 4.22
N THR A 91 -8.81 0.41 5.11
CA THR A 91 -8.39 0.20 6.49
C THR A 91 -9.33 0.94 7.44
N ASN A 92 -9.80 0.27 8.48
CA ASN A 92 -10.50 0.89 9.60
C ASN A 92 -9.48 1.22 10.68
N LEU A 93 -9.67 2.37 11.33
CA LEU A 93 -8.71 2.98 12.25
C LEU A 93 -9.39 3.28 13.59
N GLU A 94 -8.75 2.84 14.66
CA GLU A 94 -9.17 3.07 16.03
C GLU A 94 -7.94 3.34 16.91
N HIS A 95 -8.10 4.06 17.99
CA HIS A 95 -7.02 4.27 18.94
C HIS A 95 -6.83 3.04 19.82
N PHE A 96 -5.64 2.47 19.80
CA PHE A 96 -5.20 1.34 20.63
C PHE A 96 -4.07 1.75 21.59
N GLY A 97 -3.80 0.91 22.58
CA GLY A 97 -2.64 1.00 23.45
C GLY A 97 -2.93 1.60 24.82
N ARG A 98 -1.88 1.76 25.60
CA ARG A 98 -1.94 2.12 27.04
C ARG A 98 -2.69 3.43 27.34
N TYR A 99 -2.72 4.36 26.38
CA TYR A 99 -3.42 5.64 26.56
C TYR A 99 -4.94 5.50 26.50
N VAL A 100 -5.45 4.51 25.77
CA VAL A 100 -6.88 4.19 25.69
C VAL A 100 -7.32 3.14 26.71
N GLU A 101 -6.41 2.28 27.18
CA GLU A 101 -6.71 1.20 28.13
C GLU A 101 -6.77 1.65 29.59
N LYS A 102 -6.43 2.90 29.87
CA LYS A 102 -6.38 3.45 31.22
C LYS A 102 -7.72 3.30 31.95
N ASN A 103 -7.69 2.72 33.16
CA ASN A 103 -8.84 2.52 34.02
C ASN A 103 -8.59 3.07 35.45
N PRO A 104 -9.45 3.94 36.00
CA PRO A 104 -10.66 4.50 35.40
C PRO A 104 -10.34 5.45 34.24
N PRO A 105 -11.20 5.54 33.21
CA PRO A 105 -10.95 6.39 32.06
C PRO A 105 -11.10 7.87 32.45
N THR A 106 -10.17 8.70 32.00
CA THR A 106 -10.31 10.14 32.02
C THR A 106 -11.14 10.62 30.82
N LEU A 107 -11.62 11.86 30.83
CA LEU A 107 -12.36 12.44 29.71
C LEU A 107 -11.54 12.41 28.40
N GLY A 108 -10.21 12.61 28.48
CA GLY A 108 -9.33 12.48 27.32
C GLY A 108 -9.28 11.05 26.76
N VAL A 109 -9.27 10.05 27.63
CA VAL A 109 -9.34 8.62 27.23
C VAL A 109 -10.67 8.30 26.57
N LEU A 110 -11.78 8.80 27.10
CA LEU A 110 -13.11 8.58 26.50
C LEU A 110 -13.20 9.18 25.09
N ARG A 111 -12.63 10.38 24.88
CA ARG A 111 -12.58 11.01 23.54
C ARG A 111 -11.71 10.22 22.56
N LEU A 112 -10.56 9.70 23.00
CA LEU A 112 -9.70 8.84 22.16
C LEU A 112 -10.42 7.53 21.79
N ARG A 113 -11.07 6.87 22.75
CA ARG A 113 -11.83 5.62 22.49
C ARG A 113 -12.99 5.83 21.52
N ALA A 114 -13.62 6.99 21.56
CA ALA A 114 -14.75 7.32 20.70
C ALA A 114 -14.33 7.75 19.29
N MET A 115 -13.05 8.11 19.11
CA MET A 115 -12.55 8.60 17.83
C MET A 115 -12.15 7.42 16.94
N ASN A 116 -12.70 7.39 15.73
CA ASN A 116 -12.46 6.35 14.74
C ASN A 116 -12.27 6.94 13.35
N GLY A 117 -11.63 6.20 12.48
CA GLY A 117 -11.31 6.62 11.13
C GLY A 117 -11.43 5.51 10.11
N LYS A 118 -11.40 5.91 8.86
CA LYS A 118 -11.33 5.01 7.72
C LYS A 118 -10.44 5.61 6.65
N SER A 119 -9.51 4.82 6.14
CA SER A 119 -8.65 5.20 5.02
C SER A 119 -8.88 4.26 3.85
N ASN A 120 -9.18 4.84 2.68
CA ASN A 120 -9.25 4.14 1.40
C ASN A 120 -8.15 4.69 0.51
N ILE A 121 -7.33 3.83 -0.05
CA ILE A 121 -6.17 4.22 -0.85
C ILE A 121 -6.20 3.46 -2.17
N LEU A 122 -6.26 4.19 -3.29
CA LEU A 122 -6.10 3.66 -4.64
C LEU A 122 -4.71 4.05 -5.13
N SER A 123 -3.86 3.08 -5.41
CA SER A 123 -2.46 3.29 -5.80
C SER A 123 -2.20 2.78 -7.21
N LEU A 124 -1.41 3.54 -7.96
CA LEU A 124 -0.92 3.19 -9.30
C LEU A 124 0.57 3.49 -9.38
N GLY A 125 1.37 2.57 -9.92
CA GLY A 125 2.79 2.80 -10.12
C GLY A 125 3.56 1.60 -10.61
N ALA A 126 4.88 1.65 -10.42
CA ALA A 126 5.79 0.61 -10.86
C ALA A 126 6.85 0.28 -9.82
N GLN A 127 7.31 -0.96 -9.85
CA GLN A 127 8.33 -1.52 -8.97
C GLN A 127 9.30 -2.36 -9.78
N GLY A 128 10.59 -2.26 -9.45
CA GLY A 128 11.60 -3.23 -9.88
C GLY A 128 11.61 -4.40 -8.91
N GLU A 129 11.58 -5.61 -9.44
CA GLU A 129 11.69 -6.85 -8.67
C GLU A 129 12.98 -7.56 -9.04
N PHE A 130 13.81 -7.82 -8.05
CA PHE A 130 15.08 -8.56 -8.20
C PHE A 130 14.91 -9.96 -7.63
N SER A 131 15.01 -10.96 -8.50
CA SER A 131 14.98 -12.37 -8.16
C SER A 131 16.39 -12.90 -7.84
N PHE A 132 16.52 -13.65 -6.74
CA PHE A 132 17.81 -14.28 -6.37
C PHE A 132 18.14 -15.51 -7.22
N ILE A 133 17.13 -16.09 -7.88
CA ILE A 133 17.28 -17.20 -8.82
C ILE A 133 17.05 -16.64 -10.22
N LYS A 134 17.79 -17.19 -11.22
CA LYS A 134 17.58 -16.81 -12.60
C LYS A 134 16.13 -17.06 -13.01
N ILE A 135 15.51 -16.06 -13.63
CA ILE A 135 14.10 -16.11 -14.05
C ILE A 135 13.87 -17.33 -14.99
N HIS A 136 14.76 -17.54 -15.95
CA HIS A 136 14.67 -18.67 -16.86
C HIS A 136 14.70 -20.04 -16.16
N ASP A 137 15.56 -20.20 -15.15
CA ASP A 137 15.65 -21.46 -14.39
C ASP A 137 14.38 -21.69 -13.56
N PHE A 138 13.83 -20.62 -12.97
CA PHE A 138 12.58 -20.69 -12.25
C PHE A 138 11.39 -21.03 -13.17
N GLU A 139 11.28 -20.40 -14.32
CA GLU A 139 10.16 -20.58 -15.27
C GLU A 139 10.09 -22.02 -15.80
N ASN A 140 11.23 -22.68 -15.99
CA ASN A 140 11.31 -24.04 -16.51
C ASN A 140 11.14 -25.14 -15.45
N ASN A 141 11.14 -24.82 -14.16
CA ASN A 141 11.11 -25.81 -13.10
C ASN A 141 9.83 -25.69 -12.26
N VAL A 142 8.77 -26.42 -12.62
CA VAL A 142 7.53 -26.51 -11.83
C VAL A 142 7.85 -27.04 -10.41
N GLY A 143 7.28 -26.39 -9.39
CA GLY A 143 7.53 -26.70 -7.98
C GLY A 143 8.72 -25.95 -7.38
N SER A 144 9.44 -25.13 -8.15
CA SER A 144 10.54 -24.30 -7.65
C SER A 144 10.05 -23.07 -6.90
N PHE A 145 10.94 -22.53 -6.05
CA PHE A 145 10.74 -21.28 -5.33
C PHE A 145 11.74 -20.24 -5.83
N SER A 146 11.29 -19.00 -6.02
CA SER A 146 12.14 -17.88 -6.39
C SER A 146 11.95 -16.73 -5.39
N PRO A 147 12.80 -16.63 -4.38
CA PRO A 147 12.82 -15.47 -3.48
C PRO A 147 13.19 -14.20 -4.24
N TYR A 148 12.59 -13.07 -3.85
CA TYR A 148 12.85 -11.77 -4.45
C TYR A 148 12.75 -10.61 -3.46
N ILE A 149 13.32 -9.49 -3.85
CA ILE A 149 13.08 -8.18 -3.24
C ILE A 149 12.48 -7.24 -4.28
N SER A 150 11.63 -6.33 -3.84
CA SER A 150 11.04 -5.31 -4.72
C SER A 150 11.23 -3.91 -4.17
N LEU A 151 11.43 -2.94 -5.06
CA LEU A 151 11.51 -1.51 -4.74
C LEU A 151 10.75 -0.72 -5.81
N GLY A 152 10.02 0.33 -5.40
CA GLY A 152 9.30 1.13 -6.37
C GLY A 152 8.61 2.35 -5.79
N PHE A 153 7.84 3.01 -6.66
CA PHE A 153 7.09 4.20 -6.33
C PHE A 153 5.66 4.09 -6.86
N LEU A 154 4.71 4.56 -6.05
CA LEU A 154 3.31 4.62 -6.40
C LEU A 154 2.78 6.05 -6.20
N VAL A 155 1.88 6.46 -7.06
CA VAL A 155 0.99 7.60 -6.86
C VAL A 155 -0.30 7.06 -6.27
N SER A 156 -0.71 7.59 -5.14
CA SER A 156 -1.87 7.12 -4.40
C SER A 156 -2.93 8.22 -4.27
N TYR A 157 -4.16 7.92 -4.63
CA TYR A 157 -5.32 8.73 -4.29
C TYR A 157 -5.92 8.17 -3.01
N TYR A 158 -5.95 8.97 -1.96
CA TYR A 158 -6.55 8.58 -0.69
C TYR A 158 -7.85 9.32 -0.40
N THR A 159 -8.72 8.68 0.36
CA THR A 159 -9.94 9.28 0.91
C THR A 159 -10.04 8.86 2.36
N THR A 160 -10.05 9.85 3.26
CA THR A 160 -10.15 9.63 4.69
C THR A 160 -11.49 10.05 5.23
N LYS A 161 -11.94 9.38 6.28
CA LYS A 161 -13.09 9.76 7.08
C LYS A 161 -12.72 9.64 8.54
N VAL A 162 -12.87 10.73 9.28
CA VAL A 162 -12.64 10.78 10.73
C VAL A 162 -13.97 11.08 11.41
N SER A 163 -14.30 10.36 12.48
CA SER A 163 -15.55 10.51 13.22
C SER A 163 -15.34 10.25 14.71
N SER A 164 -16.32 10.63 15.52
CA SER A 164 -16.37 10.33 16.95
C SER A 164 -17.77 9.87 17.34
N ASP A 165 -17.86 8.84 18.16
CA ASP A 165 -19.14 8.33 18.69
C ASP A 165 -19.78 9.31 19.69
N LEU A 166 -19.00 10.28 20.19
CA LEU A 166 -19.49 11.35 21.08
C LEU A 166 -20.23 12.48 20.34
N GLY A 167 -20.17 12.49 19.00
CA GLY A 167 -20.81 13.51 18.15
C GLY A 167 -19.86 14.20 17.17
N PRO A 168 -20.28 15.31 16.55
CA PRO A 168 -19.46 16.01 15.56
C PRO A 168 -18.12 16.45 16.15
N LEU A 169 -17.04 16.23 15.39
CA LEU A 169 -15.69 16.67 15.76
C LEU A 169 -15.54 18.19 15.67
N GLY A 170 -14.57 18.75 16.39
CA GLY A 170 -14.25 20.19 16.39
C GLY A 170 -14.57 20.88 17.73
N THR A 171 -15.14 20.19 18.71
CA THR A 171 -15.40 20.71 20.05
C THR A 171 -14.57 19.97 21.10
N ILE A 172 -14.39 20.62 22.25
CA ILE A 172 -13.63 20.06 23.37
C ILE A 172 -14.32 18.84 24.01
N GLU A 173 -15.63 18.69 23.80
CA GLU A 173 -16.42 17.59 24.34
C GLU A 173 -16.22 16.29 23.54
N THR A 174 -16.04 16.41 22.24
CA THR A 174 -16.04 15.27 21.30
C THR A 174 -14.67 14.92 20.73
N THR A 175 -13.69 15.85 20.83
CA THR A 175 -12.40 15.73 20.15
C THR A 175 -11.25 15.78 21.16
N PRO A 176 -10.23 14.90 21.06
CA PRO A 176 -9.02 15.01 21.86
C PRO A 176 -8.32 16.34 21.60
N VAL A 177 -7.83 16.98 22.68
CA VAL A 177 -7.27 18.35 22.64
C VAL A 177 -6.12 18.49 21.64
N LYS A 178 -5.31 17.44 21.46
CA LYS A 178 -4.18 17.45 20.52
C LYS A 178 -4.61 17.68 19.07
N TYR A 179 -5.83 17.28 18.71
CA TYR A 179 -6.37 17.45 17.35
C TYR A 179 -7.16 18.75 17.16
N LEU A 180 -7.45 19.50 18.24
CA LEU A 180 -8.12 20.81 18.15
C LEU A 180 -7.13 21.95 17.84
N VAL A 181 -5.85 21.66 17.82
CA VAL A 181 -4.80 22.64 17.50
C VAL A 181 -4.60 22.69 15.98
N PRO A 182 -4.47 23.91 15.39
CA PRO A 182 -4.15 24.06 13.99
C PRO A 182 -2.87 23.32 13.60
N SER A 183 -2.88 22.62 12.46
CA SER A 183 -1.75 21.85 11.96
C SER A 183 -1.67 21.94 10.45
N ASP A 184 -0.46 22.13 9.93
CA ASP A 184 -0.13 22.10 8.49
C ASP A 184 -1.10 22.95 7.63
N GLY A 185 -1.38 24.17 8.10
CA GLY A 185 -2.28 25.13 7.44
C GLY A 185 -3.77 24.84 7.56
N ARG A 186 -4.17 23.75 8.25
CA ARG A 186 -5.55 23.42 8.55
C ARG A 186 -5.95 23.91 9.94
N GLN A 187 -7.25 24.15 10.12
CA GLN A 187 -7.82 24.64 11.40
C GLN A 187 -7.64 23.62 12.55
N TYR A 188 -7.61 22.34 12.22
CA TYR A 188 -7.53 21.23 13.15
C TYR A 188 -6.47 20.21 12.72
N GLY A 189 -5.99 19.41 13.65
CA GLY A 189 -5.12 18.26 13.42
C GLY A 189 -5.88 17.00 12.99
N PHE A 190 -7.11 17.14 12.47
CA PHE A 190 -7.89 16.08 11.83
C PHE A 190 -8.58 16.61 10.57
N SER A 191 -8.81 15.75 9.60
CA SER A 191 -9.52 16.09 8.37
C SER A 191 -10.17 14.86 7.75
N SER A 192 -11.40 15.04 7.25
CA SER A 192 -12.06 14.05 6.38
C SER A 192 -11.98 14.56 4.95
N GLU A 193 -10.95 14.18 4.24
CA GLU A 193 -10.62 14.71 2.92
C GLU A 193 -10.17 13.64 1.95
N ASN A 194 -9.92 14.05 0.72
CA ASN A 194 -9.25 13.26 -0.29
C ASN A 194 -8.03 14.01 -0.82
N GLY A 195 -7.05 13.28 -1.30
CA GLY A 195 -5.83 13.87 -1.84
C GLY A 195 -5.03 12.88 -2.67
N ILE A 196 -3.97 13.41 -3.28
CA ILE A 196 -3.00 12.62 -4.02
C ILE A 196 -1.66 12.70 -3.28
N VAL A 197 -1.02 11.56 -3.11
CA VAL A 197 0.25 11.43 -2.39
C VAL A 197 1.19 10.49 -3.16
N LEU A 198 2.48 10.80 -3.10
CA LEU A 198 3.53 9.89 -3.56
C LEU A 198 3.88 8.92 -2.43
N SER A 199 4.22 7.69 -2.79
CA SER A 199 4.71 6.70 -1.84
C SER A 199 5.87 5.91 -2.42
N ALA A 200 6.80 5.53 -1.56
CA ALA A 200 7.86 4.57 -1.83
C ALA A 200 7.45 3.20 -1.29
N THR A 201 7.77 2.15 -2.04
CA THR A 201 7.49 0.77 -1.63
C THR A 201 8.77 -0.06 -1.57
N ALA A 202 8.81 -0.97 -0.61
CA ALA A 202 9.81 -2.01 -0.52
C ALA A 202 9.11 -3.33 -0.16
N GLY A 203 9.47 -4.42 -0.83
CA GLY A 203 8.87 -5.73 -0.61
C GLY A 203 9.91 -6.82 -0.49
N LEU A 204 9.55 -7.85 0.25
CA LEU A 204 10.28 -9.12 0.32
C LEU A 204 9.26 -10.23 0.07
N GLY A 205 9.54 -11.10 -0.90
CA GLY A 205 8.58 -12.13 -1.27
C GLY A 205 9.22 -13.37 -1.88
N VAL A 206 8.33 -14.27 -2.28
CA VAL A 206 8.69 -15.51 -2.95
C VAL A 206 7.62 -15.84 -4.00
N HIS A 207 8.06 -16.21 -5.19
CA HIS A 207 7.24 -16.88 -6.19
C HIS A 207 7.38 -18.41 -6.02
N TYR A 208 6.27 -19.10 -6.20
CA TYR A 208 6.24 -20.56 -6.30
C TYR A 208 5.68 -20.94 -7.67
N LYS A 209 6.46 -21.69 -8.45
CA LYS A 209 6.06 -22.14 -9.79
C LYS A 209 4.98 -23.20 -9.69
N LEU A 210 3.72 -22.81 -9.90
CA LEU A 210 2.58 -23.72 -9.76
C LEU A 210 2.41 -24.62 -10.99
N THR A 211 2.50 -24.03 -12.17
CA THR A 211 2.44 -24.73 -13.47
C THR A 211 3.43 -24.08 -14.43
N THR A 212 3.57 -24.60 -15.65
CA THR A 212 4.39 -23.95 -16.68
C THR A 212 3.92 -22.53 -17.00
N MET A 213 2.62 -22.23 -16.80
CA MET A 213 1.99 -20.96 -17.17
C MET A 213 1.53 -20.14 -15.98
N SER A 214 1.85 -20.54 -14.74
CA SER A 214 1.36 -19.78 -13.57
C SER A 214 2.23 -19.95 -12.33
N ASP A 215 2.24 -18.88 -11.52
CA ASP A 215 2.91 -18.82 -10.22
C ASP A 215 1.95 -18.43 -9.13
N LEU A 216 2.24 -18.85 -7.90
CA LEU A 216 1.76 -18.23 -6.69
C LEU A 216 2.83 -17.27 -6.15
N MET A 217 2.39 -16.14 -5.61
CA MET A 217 3.25 -15.12 -5.00
C MET A 217 2.84 -14.91 -3.55
N LEU A 218 3.83 -14.81 -2.66
CA LEU A 218 3.64 -14.33 -1.28
C LEU A 218 4.61 -13.18 -1.06
N GLU A 219 4.11 -12.03 -0.62
CA GLU A 219 4.92 -10.83 -0.40
C GLU A 219 4.53 -10.12 0.90
N CYS A 220 5.51 -9.72 1.67
CA CYS A 220 5.38 -8.72 2.72
C CYS A 220 5.89 -7.39 2.17
N ARG A 221 4.99 -6.42 2.00
CA ARG A 221 5.28 -5.10 1.42
C ARG A 221 5.14 -4.02 2.46
N PHE A 222 6.13 -3.15 2.48
CA PHE A 222 6.13 -1.88 3.17
C PHE A 222 5.86 -0.76 2.17
N GLN A 223 4.99 0.20 2.51
CA GLN A 223 4.72 1.38 1.70
C GLN A 223 4.69 2.61 2.61
N SER A 224 5.57 3.57 2.34
CA SER A 224 5.69 4.84 3.07
C SER A 224 5.11 5.97 2.23
N PHE A 225 4.20 6.74 2.79
CA PHE A 225 3.57 7.88 2.14
C PHE A 225 4.34 9.17 2.41
N SER A 226 4.33 10.11 1.44
CA SER A 226 4.96 11.43 1.61
C SER A 226 4.08 12.42 2.37
N SER A 227 2.98 11.98 2.96
CA SER A 227 2.01 12.78 3.74
C SER A 227 1.61 12.06 5.00
N ASP A 228 1.27 12.84 6.03
CA ASP A 228 0.73 12.42 7.32
C ASP A 228 -0.80 12.59 7.40
N TRP A 229 -1.46 12.74 6.25
CA TRP A 229 -2.91 12.92 6.15
C TRP A 229 -3.63 11.71 5.58
N VAL A 230 -2.91 10.62 5.35
CA VAL A 230 -3.46 9.42 4.71
C VAL A 230 -4.39 8.65 5.67
N ASP A 231 -4.24 8.86 6.97
CA ASP A 231 -5.15 8.36 8.01
C ASP A 231 -6.22 9.39 8.43
N GLY A 232 -6.06 10.66 8.02
CA GLY A 232 -6.93 11.79 8.37
C GLY A 232 -6.55 12.51 9.65
N LEU A 233 -5.45 12.15 10.30
CA LEU A 233 -4.89 12.80 11.48
C LEU A 233 -3.52 13.39 11.17
N ASN A 234 -3.22 14.55 11.71
CA ASN A 234 -1.89 15.16 11.67
C ASN A 234 -1.82 16.21 12.78
N PRO A 235 -1.60 15.79 14.05
CA PRO A 235 -1.41 16.74 15.13
C PRO A 235 -0.20 17.62 14.90
N ASN A 236 -0.24 18.83 15.45
CA ASN A 236 0.83 19.81 15.27
C ASN A 236 2.18 19.27 15.74
N LYS A 237 3.14 19.13 14.81
CA LYS A 237 4.46 18.51 15.04
C LYS A 237 5.39 19.33 15.96
N ASP A 238 5.14 20.62 16.10
CA ASP A 238 5.93 21.49 16.97
C ASP A 238 5.52 21.31 18.45
N LEU A 239 4.23 21.06 18.69
CA LEU A 239 3.66 20.84 20.02
C LEU A 239 3.69 19.36 20.42
N PHE A 240 3.49 18.45 19.47
CA PHE A 240 3.41 17.00 19.68
C PHE A 240 4.54 16.31 18.93
N LYS A 241 5.73 16.31 19.54
CA LYS A 241 6.97 15.84 18.92
C LYS A 241 6.96 14.34 18.55
N GLU A 242 6.08 13.56 19.13
CA GLU A 242 5.84 12.17 18.79
C GLU A 242 5.28 11.99 17.39
N ASN A 243 4.62 13.02 16.84
CA ASN A 243 3.95 13.00 15.54
C ASN A 243 4.84 13.51 14.40
N LYS A 244 6.09 13.04 14.28
CA LYS A 244 7.04 13.54 13.28
C LYS A 244 7.16 12.70 12.02
N ALA A 245 6.73 11.44 12.06
CA ALA A 245 6.84 10.55 10.92
C ALA A 245 5.53 10.54 10.13
N ASN A 246 5.62 10.43 8.82
CA ASN A 246 4.47 10.26 7.96
C ASN A 246 3.86 8.86 8.10
N ASP A 247 2.64 8.69 7.58
CA ASP A 247 1.94 7.42 7.54
C ASP A 247 2.67 6.39 6.68
N TRP A 248 2.52 5.12 7.04
CA TRP A 248 3.00 4.00 6.26
C TRP A 248 2.12 2.76 6.48
N GLN A 249 2.15 1.83 5.56
CA GLN A 249 1.40 0.58 5.68
C GLN A 249 2.28 -0.64 5.43
N VAL A 250 1.88 -1.75 6.04
CA VAL A 250 2.38 -3.09 5.71
C VAL A 250 1.25 -3.88 5.09
N TRP A 251 1.53 -4.49 3.96
CA TRP A 251 0.60 -5.36 3.26
C TRP A 251 1.21 -6.75 3.08
N LEU A 252 0.63 -7.75 3.74
CA LEU A 252 0.94 -9.14 3.47
C LEU A 252 0.00 -9.61 2.36
N ASN A 253 0.52 -9.79 1.16
CA ASN A 253 -0.29 -10.16 0.02
C ASN A 253 0.06 -11.54 -0.54
N VAL A 254 -0.97 -12.22 -1.02
CA VAL A 254 -0.88 -13.45 -1.79
C VAL A 254 -1.33 -13.13 -3.20
N GLY A 255 -0.63 -13.67 -4.21
CA GLY A 255 -0.94 -13.42 -5.62
C GLY A 255 -1.02 -14.70 -6.43
N TYR A 256 -1.83 -14.63 -7.48
CA TYR A 256 -1.81 -15.59 -8.58
C TYR A 256 -1.39 -14.85 -9.84
N ILE A 257 -0.32 -15.32 -10.46
CA ILE A 257 0.30 -14.72 -11.65
C ILE A 257 0.14 -15.70 -12.80
N HIS A 258 -0.26 -15.22 -13.96
CA HIS A 258 -0.43 -15.97 -15.18
C HIS A 258 0.45 -15.42 -16.29
N TYR A 259 1.15 -16.29 -16.98
CA TYR A 259 2.03 -15.97 -18.11
C TYR A 259 1.21 -15.81 -19.38
N LEU A 260 1.45 -14.73 -20.11
CA LEU A 260 0.79 -14.49 -21.38
C LEU A 260 1.60 -15.15 -22.50
N GLU A 261 0.94 -16.00 -23.27
CA GLU A 261 1.49 -16.56 -24.52
C GLU A 261 1.30 -15.55 -25.65
N PHE A 262 2.37 -15.29 -26.39
CA PHE A 262 2.33 -14.47 -27.60
C PHE A 262 3.00 -15.19 -28.76
#